data_20297f985a380ce8b6ebca5952c868d2
#
_entry.id   20297f985a380ce8b6ebca5952c868d2
#
_cell.length_a   1.000
_cell.length_b   1.000
_cell.length_c   1.000
_cell.angle_alpha   90.00
_cell.angle_beta   90.00
_cell.angle_gamma   90.00
#
_symmetry.space_group_name_H-M   'P 1'
#
loop_
_entity.id
_entity.type
_entity.pdbx_description
1 polymer ?
#
loop_
_entity_poly.entity_id
_entity_poly.type
_entity_poly.pdbx_seq_one_letter_code
_entity_poly.pdbx_strand_id
1 'polypeptide(L)'
;MLAILMVVSLTACGRESVGTPGGELENGVAAIEDAMTTKPNESSSASTTPIDDLRDGSSTDTVATPDDFPDAYNYGSGKISDYSRTAMLQKMPEPAGNNTVLNTAADPANIQVLYLWEEGNVPAMTKFTQDMTGYFDDWNFRPYVTAIPVRDGVKPKGAVVLMAGGAYQFRGNYTDSLPTAAALRELGFQTFIVDYRLSPYTQEEGALDVARAVRFVRKNAEVYGIDPDDIAVMGFSAGGIQAGEFLMHYDEDVTGTALDSTYVPDELDAVLAYASAAGMIYSFYGRLSVGNMDASWLAEGDLPPTFYVYGTEDPFYRQFQQQYDVISGMGISTGRIVLNGWPHGFGSDGGWVKDYAAWLETIFA
;
A
#
# COMPACT_ATOMS: atom_id res chain seq x y z
N MET A 1 27.34 -9.34 -11.33
CA MET A 1 26.38 -10.00 -10.44
C MET A 1 26.80 -9.66 -9.02
N LEU A 2 26.34 -8.52 -8.51
CA LEU A 2 26.71 -8.04 -7.17
C LEU A 2 25.39 -7.67 -6.48
N ALA A 3 24.90 -8.58 -5.64
CA ALA A 3 23.78 -8.32 -4.76
C ALA A 3 24.26 -7.33 -3.70
N ILE A 4 23.78 -6.09 -3.75
CA ILE A 4 23.98 -5.14 -2.67
C ILE A 4 23.04 -5.55 -1.55
N LEU A 5 23.54 -6.39 -0.65
CA LEU A 5 22.92 -6.67 0.63
C LEU A 5 23.15 -5.43 1.50
N MET A 6 22.14 -4.57 1.65
CA MET A 6 22.16 -3.56 2.71
C MET A 6 21.97 -4.28 4.04
N VAL A 7 23.08 -4.77 4.62
CA VAL A 7 23.09 -5.24 6.01
C VAL A 7 23.15 -4.01 6.91
N VAL A 8 22.01 -3.64 7.46
CA VAL A 8 21.94 -2.67 8.55
C VAL A 8 22.10 -3.42 9.87
N SER A 9 23.26 -3.34 10.47
CA SER A 9 23.50 -3.88 11.81
C SER A 9 22.66 -3.13 12.84
N LEU A 10 21.66 -3.80 13.39
CA LEU A 10 20.87 -3.33 14.52
C LEU A 10 21.51 -3.77 15.82
N THR A 11 22.07 -2.82 16.56
CA THR A 11 22.42 -3.02 17.98
C THR A 11 21.16 -2.78 18.80
N ALA A 12 20.73 -3.80 19.54
CA ALA A 12 19.58 -3.77 20.41
C ALA A 12 19.72 -2.71 21.53
N CYS A 13 18.67 -1.96 21.81
CA CYS A 13 18.54 -1.17 23.01
C CYS A 13 17.19 -1.42 23.67
N GLY A 14 17.21 -1.55 24.98
CA GLY A 14 16.30 -2.18 25.89
C GLY A 14 14.85 -1.67 25.97
N ARG A 15 14.02 -2.55 26.49
CA ARG A 15 12.62 -2.35 26.87
C ARG A 15 12.46 -1.39 28.04
N GLU A 16 11.49 -0.51 27.95
CA GLU A 16 10.85 0.16 29.09
C GLU A 16 9.34 -0.13 29.13
N SER A 17 8.76 -0.03 30.32
CA SER A 17 7.56 -0.70 30.80
C SER A 17 6.21 -0.05 30.49
N VAL A 18 5.24 -0.90 30.37
CA VAL A 18 3.78 -0.84 30.13
C VAL A 18 3.00 0.20 30.96
N GLY A 19 2.18 1.00 30.24
CA GLY A 19 1.10 1.84 30.74
C GLY A 19 -0.29 1.22 30.46
N THR A 20 -1.34 1.74 31.05
CA THR A 20 -2.71 1.20 31.09
C THR A 20 -3.49 1.35 29.76
N PRO A 21 -4.31 0.35 29.33
CA PRO A 21 -4.80 0.23 27.93
C PRO A 21 -5.80 1.26 27.41
N GLY A 22 -6.44 2.04 28.25
CA GLY A 22 -7.52 2.94 27.80
C GLY A 22 -7.05 4.32 27.32
N GLY A 23 -5.85 4.77 27.75
CA GLY A 23 -5.28 6.05 27.35
C GLY A 23 -4.40 5.98 26.10
N GLU A 24 -4.00 4.79 25.70
CA GLU A 24 -3.05 4.60 24.59
C GLU A 24 -3.71 4.72 23.20
N LEU A 25 -4.97 4.32 23.05
CA LEU A 25 -5.67 4.42 21.76
C LEU A 25 -6.07 5.87 21.46
N GLU A 26 -6.59 6.61 22.42
CA GLU A 26 -6.90 8.03 22.23
C GLU A 26 -5.63 8.83 21.89
N ASN A 27 -4.52 8.52 22.55
CA ASN A 27 -3.22 9.10 22.23
C ASN A 27 -2.69 8.65 20.86
N GLY A 28 -2.95 7.41 20.46
CA GLY A 28 -2.55 6.86 19.17
C GLY A 28 -3.32 7.47 18.01
N VAL A 29 -4.65 7.58 18.11
CA VAL A 29 -5.49 8.23 17.09
C VAL A 29 -5.14 9.74 17.00
N ALA A 30 -4.91 10.42 18.12
CA ALA A 30 -4.44 11.81 18.13
C ALA A 30 -3.07 11.96 17.44
N ALA A 31 -2.16 11.00 17.61
CA ALA A 31 -0.87 10.99 16.92
C ALA A 31 -1.01 10.79 15.40
N ILE A 32 -1.98 10.01 14.94
CA ILE A 32 -2.30 9.86 13.52
C ILE A 32 -2.83 11.18 12.95
N GLU A 33 -3.79 11.81 13.63
CA GLU A 33 -4.33 13.11 13.21
C GLU A 33 -3.25 14.21 13.20
N ASP A 34 -2.38 14.26 14.22
CA ASP A 34 -1.25 15.20 14.28
C ASP A 34 -0.28 14.97 13.12
N ALA A 35 0.09 13.72 12.85
CA ALA A 35 0.97 13.36 11.74
C ALA A 35 0.36 13.71 10.36
N MET A 36 -0.96 13.62 10.20
CA MET A 36 -1.66 14.03 8.98
C MET A 36 -1.77 15.54 8.81
N THR A 37 -1.67 16.32 9.89
CA THR A 37 -1.76 17.79 9.87
C THR A 37 -0.40 18.49 9.77
N THR A 38 0.69 17.81 10.09
CA THR A 38 2.04 18.32 9.86
C THR A 38 2.32 18.36 8.35
N LYS A 39 2.22 19.57 7.77
CA LYS A 39 2.46 19.78 6.33
C LYS A 39 3.83 19.28 5.91
N PRO A 40 3.93 18.49 4.81
CA PRO A 40 5.17 18.40 4.05
C PRO A 40 5.54 19.81 3.58
N ASN A 41 6.80 20.13 3.58
CA ASN A 41 7.32 21.46 3.27
C ASN A 41 6.94 21.85 1.83
N GLU A 42 5.93 22.72 1.64
CA GLU A 42 5.53 23.27 0.35
C GLU A 42 6.63 24.18 -0.17
N SER A 43 7.53 23.65 -1.00
CA SER A 43 8.38 24.44 -1.84
C SER A 43 8.40 23.89 -3.25
N SER A 44 7.50 24.34 -4.05
CA SER A 44 7.61 24.77 -5.46
C SER A 44 6.27 24.64 -6.18
N SER A 45 5.86 25.72 -6.81
CA SER A 45 4.67 25.80 -7.66
C SER A 45 4.79 24.87 -8.86
N ALA A 46 3.96 23.83 -8.89
CA ALA A 46 3.81 22.97 -10.05
C ALA A 46 3.05 23.70 -11.17
N SER A 47 3.61 23.74 -12.37
CA SER A 47 2.90 24.09 -13.59
C SER A 47 2.00 22.93 -13.98
N THR A 48 0.70 23.14 -14.03
CA THR A 48 -0.29 22.17 -14.49
C THR A 48 -0.31 22.12 -16.01
N THR A 49 0.06 20.99 -16.59
CA THR A 49 -0.20 20.65 -18.00
C THR A 49 -1.26 19.53 -18.07
N PRO A 50 -2.19 19.54 -19.03
CA PRO A 50 -3.34 18.63 -19.07
C PRO A 50 -2.97 17.18 -19.40
N ILE A 51 -3.83 16.26 -18.93
CA ILE A 51 -3.74 14.80 -19.00
C ILE A 51 -3.97 14.22 -20.43
N ASP A 52 -3.63 14.91 -21.50
CA ASP A 52 -3.99 14.49 -22.86
C ASP A 52 -3.04 13.45 -23.52
N ASP A 53 -2.00 12.97 -22.83
CA ASP A 53 -1.01 12.03 -23.42
C ASP A 53 -1.12 10.57 -22.93
N LEU A 54 -2.31 10.12 -22.56
CA LEU A 54 -2.53 8.71 -22.18
C LEU A 54 -2.75 7.76 -23.38
N ARG A 55 -2.50 8.22 -24.62
CA ARG A 55 -2.66 7.36 -25.81
C ARG A 55 -1.55 7.61 -26.83
N ASP A 56 -0.51 6.80 -26.82
CA ASP A 56 0.15 6.42 -28.06
C ASP A 56 0.69 4.99 -28.02
N GLY A 57 0.11 4.15 -28.84
CA GLY A 57 0.55 2.82 -29.11
C GLY A 57 1.48 2.82 -30.32
N SER A 58 2.78 2.93 -30.11
CA SER A 58 3.75 2.59 -31.12
C SER A 58 4.99 1.96 -30.47
N SER A 59 5.13 0.66 -30.62
CA SER A 59 6.33 -0.06 -30.24
C SER A 59 7.45 0.21 -31.25
N THR A 60 8.53 0.81 -30.79
CA THR A 60 9.84 0.67 -31.41
C THR A 60 10.84 0.35 -30.31
N ASP A 61 11.59 -0.75 -30.52
CA ASP A 61 12.59 -1.31 -29.62
C ASP A 61 13.80 -0.38 -29.37
N THR A 62 13.58 0.76 -28.74
CA THR A 62 14.65 1.59 -28.17
C THR A 62 14.46 1.66 -26.68
N VAL A 63 15.45 1.18 -25.92
CA VAL A 63 15.47 1.34 -24.46
C VAL A 63 15.38 2.84 -24.16
N ALA A 64 14.22 3.28 -23.66
CA ALA A 64 14.00 4.66 -23.28
C ALA A 64 15.07 5.12 -22.28
N THR A 65 15.69 6.27 -22.52
CA THR A 65 16.60 6.90 -21.57
C THR A 65 15.84 7.96 -20.75
N PRO A 66 16.37 8.45 -19.63
CA PRO A 66 15.74 9.54 -18.88
C PRO A 66 15.37 10.76 -19.74
N ASP A 67 16.10 11.01 -20.84
CA ASP A 67 15.86 12.11 -21.76
C ASP A 67 14.65 11.85 -22.71
N ASP A 68 14.15 10.63 -22.77
CA ASP A 68 12.99 10.25 -23.60
C ASP A 68 11.64 10.59 -22.93
N PHE A 69 11.66 11.10 -21.68
CA PHE A 69 10.46 11.49 -20.96
C PHE A 69 10.22 13.00 -21.08
N PRO A 70 9.03 13.43 -21.50
CA PRO A 70 8.72 14.85 -21.63
C PRO A 70 8.77 15.59 -20.29
N ASP A 71 9.05 16.90 -20.33
CA ASP A 71 9.14 17.79 -19.17
C ASP A 71 7.93 17.79 -18.24
N ALA A 72 6.80 17.24 -18.68
CA ALA A 72 5.59 17.07 -17.89
C ALA A 72 5.79 16.21 -16.62
N TYR A 73 6.80 15.36 -16.59
CA TYR A 73 7.14 14.50 -15.46
C TYR A 73 8.22 15.07 -14.53
N ASN A 74 8.62 16.32 -14.74
CA ASN A 74 9.63 16.95 -13.91
C ASN A 74 8.98 17.60 -12.67
N TYR A 75 8.80 16.83 -11.62
CA TYR A 75 8.28 17.29 -10.32
C TYR A 75 9.35 17.99 -9.44
N GLY A 76 10.40 18.50 -10.02
CA GLY A 76 11.50 19.16 -9.33
C GLY A 76 12.71 18.26 -9.09
N SER A 77 13.78 18.83 -8.55
CA SER A 77 14.99 18.08 -8.22
C SER A 77 14.73 17.18 -7.01
N GLY A 78 14.83 15.87 -7.20
CA GLY A 78 14.49 14.85 -6.20
C GLY A 78 15.26 14.97 -4.89
N LYS A 79 14.68 15.67 -3.94
CA LYS A 79 15.07 15.52 -2.54
C LYS A 79 13.93 14.83 -1.83
N ILE A 80 14.21 13.62 -1.34
CA ILE A 80 13.38 13.01 -0.31
C ILE A 80 13.38 13.95 0.88
N SER A 81 12.21 14.26 1.42
CA SER A 81 12.10 14.90 2.72
C SER A 81 12.99 14.11 3.69
N ASP A 82 13.72 14.80 4.57
CA ASP A 82 14.59 14.17 5.57
C ASP A 82 13.74 13.33 6.55
N TYR A 83 13.21 12.20 6.08
CA TYR A 83 12.57 11.25 6.96
C TYR A 83 13.61 10.71 7.92
N SER A 84 13.50 11.09 9.19
CA SER A 84 14.35 10.51 10.20
C SER A 84 14.16 8.99 10.19
N ARG A 85 15.22 8.23 10.45
CA ARG A 85 15.13 6.78 10.64
C ARG A 85 14.04 6.41 11.67
N THR A 86 13.81 7.29 12.66
CA THR A 86 12.75 7.13 13.65
C THR A 86 11.37 7.13 13.01
N ALA A 87 11.09 8.03 12.05
CA ALA A 87 9.80 8.06 11.36
C ALA A 87 9.61 6.81 10.49
N MET A 88 10.64 6.36 9.77
CA MET A 88 10.57 5.15 8.95
C MET A 88 10.23 3.89 9.77
N LEU A 89 10.73 3.79 11.01
CA LEU A 89 10.54 2.63 11.88
C LEU A 89 9.40 2.81 12.89
N GLN A 90 8.72 3.95 12.87
CA GLN A 90 7.60 4.21 13.75
C GLN A 90 6.43 3.29 13.39
N LYS A 91 5.93 2.56 14.38
CA LYS A 91 4.77 1.69 14.23
C LYS A 91 3.47 2.50 14.33
N MET A 92 2.48 2.12 13.55
CA MET A 92 1.10 2.60 13.75
C MET A 92 0.58 2.11 15.10
N PRO A 93 -0.35 2.85 15.73
CA PRO A 93 -0.99 2.37 16.95
C PRO A 93 -1.77 1.08 16.67
N GLU A 94 -1.64 0.11 17.58
CA GLU A 94 -2.41 -1.13 17.50
C GLU A 94 -3.84 -0.95 18.03
N PRO A 95 -4.80 -1.80 17.61
CA PRO A 95 -6.15 -1.75 18.15
C PRO A 95 -6.18 -1.98 19.66
N ALA A 96 -7.05 -1.23 20.38
CA ALA A 96 -7.26 -1.46 21.79
C ALA A 96 -8.13 -2.70 22.05
N GLY A 97 -7.65 -3.60 22.92
CA GLY A 97 -8.38 -4.81 23.30
C GLY A 97 -8.51 -5.81 22.14
N ASN A 98 -9.58 -6.64 22.20
CA ASN A 98 -9.82 -7.72 21.23
C ASN A 98 -10.74 -7.29 20.07
N ASN A 99 -10.76 -5.99 19.72
CA ASN A 99 -11.57 -5.52 18.60
C ASN A 99 -11.13 -6.21 17.31
N THR A 100 -12.11 -6.68 16.54
CA THR A 100 -11.90 -7.25 15.21
C THR A 100 -12.73 -6.50 14.19
N VAL A 101 -12.39 -6.67 12.91
CA VAL A 101 -13.15 -6.09 11.80
C VAL A 101 -14.61 -6.55 11.80
N LEU A 102 -14.88 -7.80 12.21
CA LEU A 102 -16.22 -8.37 12.27
C LEU A 102 -17.08 -7.76 13.37
N ASN A 103 -16.50 -7.58 14.54
CA ASN A 103 -17.22 -7.18 15.75
C ASN A 103 -17.35 -5.67 15.90
N THR A 104 -16.68 -4.91 15.04
CA THR A 104 -16.67 -3.45 15.10
C THR A 104 -17.43 -2.88 13.91
N ALA A 105 -18.46 -2.09 14.19
CA ALA A 105 -19.18 -1.36 13.15
C ALA A 105 -18.24 -0.33 12.49
N ALA A 106 -18.33 -0.19 11.16
CA ALA A 106 -17.63 0.86 10.45
C ALA A 106 -18.11 2.24 10.92
N ASP A 107 -17.18 3.13 11.15
CA ASP A 107 -17.44 4.50 11.61
C ASP A 107 -16.78 5.52 10.66
N PRO A 108 -17.54 6.05 9.68
CA PRO A 108 -17.01 7.01 8.71
C PRO A 108 -16.77 8.41 9.30
N ALA A 109 -17.13 8.65 10.56
CA ALA A 109 -16.89 9.92 11.22
C ALA A 109 -15.55 9.98 11.97
N ASN A 110 -14.97 8.83 12.30
CA ASN A 110 -13.75 8.75 13.10
C ASN A 110 -12.71 7.80 12.51
N ILE A 111 -11.44 8.03 12.83
CA ILE A 111 -10.39 7.07 12.56
C ILE A 111 -10.60 5.84 13.42
N GLN A 112 -10.59 4.66 12.80
CA GLN A 112 -10.67 3.38 13.47
C GLN A 112 -9.41 2.56 13.25
N VAL A 113 -8.96 1.85 14.30
CA VAL A 113 -7.87 0.86 14.21
C VAL A 113 -8.45 -0.48 14.61
N LEU A 114 -8.49 -1.43 13.65
CA LEU A 114 -9.26 -2.67 13.76
C LEU A 114 -8.38 -3.88 13.39
N TYR A 115 -8.37 -4.93 14.21
CA TYR A 115 -7.76 -6.19 13.81
C TYR A 115 -8.50 -6.80 12.62
N LEU A 116 -7.74 -7.33 11.66
CA LEU A 116 -8.30 -7.98 10.47
C LEU A 116 -8.87 -9.37 10.77
N TRP A 117 -8.31 -10.07 11.73
CA TRP A 117 -8.64 -11.44 12.06
C TRP A 117 -9.05 -11.57 13.54
N GLU A 118 -9.90 -12.54 13.85
CA GLU A 118 -10.20 -12.89 15.23
C GLU A 118 -8.97 -13.43 15.96
N GLU A 119 -8.88 -13.17 17.25
CA GLU A 119 -7.80 -13.72 18.07
C GLU A 119 -7.84 -15.26 18.04
N GLY A 120 -6.68 -15.86 17.75
CA GLY A 120 -6.55 -17.32 17.63
C GLY A 120 -7.08 -17.91 16.31
N ASN A 121 -7.56 -17.08 15.37
CA ASN A 121 -8.04 -17.51 14.04
C ASN A 121 -7.36 -16.72 12.90
N VAL A 122 -6.09 -16.40 13.05
CA VAL A 122 -5.28 -15.79 11.98
C VAL A 122 -4.77 -16.90 11.08
N PRO A 123 -5.16 -16.96 9.78
CA PRO A 123 -4.70 -18.03 8.90
C PRO A 123 -3.21 -17.92 8.65
N ALA A 124 -2.45 -19.00 8.90
CA ALA A 124 -1.00 -18.99 8.75
C ALA A 124 -0.42 -20.37 8.42
N MET A 125 0.45 -20.41 7.41
CA MET A 125 1.35 -21.53 7.15
C MET A 125 2.59 -21.47 8.06
N THR A 126 3.07 -20.26 8.32
CA THR A 126 4.24 -20.00 9.15
C THR A 126 3.92 -20.27 10.62
N LYS A 127 4.75 -21.12 11.22
CA LYS A 127 4.59 -21.48 12.65
C LYS A 127 5.84 -21.08 13.41
N PHE A 128 5.73 -20.03 14.21
CA PHE A 128 6.75 -19.72 15.20
C PHE A 128 6.06 -19.29 16.51
N THR A 129 6.68 -19.59 17.62
CA THR A 129 6.10 -19.40 18.95
C THR A 129 6.96 -18.54 19.86
N GLN A 130 8.06 -18.06 19.34
CA GLN A 130 9.00 -17.19 20.04
C GLN A 130 9.77 -16.33 19.06
N ASP A 131 10.15 -15.12 19.47
CA ASP A 131 10.94 -14.21 18.66
C ASP A 131 12.34 -14.76 18.41
N MET A 132 12.83 -14.57 17.18
CA MET A 132 14.17 -15.01 16.76
C MET A 132 14.87 -13.88 16.01
N THR A 133 16.19 -13.94 15.96
CA THR A 133 16.98 -13.00 15.16
C THR A 133 16.60 -13.09 13.68
N GLY A 134 16.29 -11.93 13.08
CA GLY A 134 15.86 -11.84 11.68
C GLY A 134 14.35 -11.94 11.49
N TYR A 135 13.59 -12.07 12.57
CA TYR A 135 12.15 -11.87 12.58
C TYR A 135 11.84 -10.41 12.92
N PHE A 136 10.86 -9.84 12.25
CA PHE A 136 10.55 -8.41 12.32
C PHE A 136 9.17 -8.13 12.91
N ASP A 137 8.23 -9.07 12.83
CA ASP A 137 7.05 -9.07 13.67
C ASP A 137 7.29 -9.91 14.93
N ASP A 138 6.59 -9.56 16.00
CA ASP A 138 6.54 -10.36 17.22
C ASP A 138 5.75 -11.66 16.91
N TRP A 139 6.06 -12.74 17.62
CA TRP A 139 5.43 -14.06 17.39
C TRP A 139 3.90 -14.05 17.53
N ASN A 140 3.34 -13.09 18.24
CA ASN A 140 1.92 -12.88 18.46
C ASN A 140 1.35 -11.70 17.67
N PHE A 141 2.07 -11.20 16.67
CA PHE A 141 1.58 -10.11 15.83
C PHE A 141 0.27 -10.51 15.16
N ARG A 142 -0.71 -9.64 15.26
CA ARG A 142 -2.02 -9.81 14.65
C ARG A 142 -2.26 -8.65 13.69
N PRO A 143 -2.46 -8.92 12.38
CA PRO A 143 -2.65 -7.87 11.37
C PRO A 143 -3.85 -6.99 11.67
N TYR A 144 -3.72 -5.71 11.33
CA TYR A 144 -4.79 -4.74 11.56
C TYR A 144 -4.85 -3.70 10.43
N VAL A 145 -5.96 -2.98 10.39
CA VAL A 145 -6.20 -1.89 9.44
C VAL A 145 -6.50 -0.60 10.20
N THR A 146 -5.92 0.50 9.71
CA THR A 146 -6.28 1.85 10.13
C THR A 146 -7.19 2.46 9.09
N ALA A 147 -8.46 2.59 9.40
CA ALA A 147 -9.46 3.25 8.55
C ALA A 147 -9.42 4.77 8.80
N ILE A 148 -9.13 5.53 7.76
CA ILE A 148 -9.02 6.99 7.80
C ILE A 148 -10.06 7.55 6.83
N PRO A 149 -11.23 7.98 7.32
CA PRO A 149 -12.32 8.45 6.48
C PRO A 149 -12.01 9.82 5.87
N VAL A 150 -12.72 10.17 4.79
CA VAL A 150 -12.73 11.53 4.24
C VAL A 150 -13.14 12.55 5.31
N ARG A 151 -12.77 13.80 5.12
CA ARG A 151 -13.19 14.86 6.05
C ARG A 151 -14.68 15.16 5.93
N ASP A 152 -15.24 15.65 7.03
CA ASP A 152 -16.62 16.12 7.05
C ASP A 152 -16.90 17.12 5.91
N GLY A 153 -17.99 16.86 5.20
CA GLY A 153 -18.43 17.66 4.05
C GLY A 153 -17.76 17.35 2.73
N VAL A 154 -16.76 16.46 2.69
CA VAL A 154 -16.17 15.93 1.45
C VAL A 154 -17.02 14.76 0.96
N LYS A 155 -17.42 14.78 -0.32
CA LYS A 155 -18.15 13.66 -0.92
C LYS A 155 -17.17 12.52 -1.22
N PRO A 156 -17.40 11.31 -0.69
CA PRO A 156 -16.57 10.15 -1.05
C PRO A 156 -16.65 9.83 -2.55
N LYS A 157 -15.52 9.43 -3.13
CA LYS A 157 -15.36 9.08 -4.54
C LYS A 157 -14.96 7.61 -4.76
N GLY A 158 -14.61 6.91 -3.69
CA GLY A 158 -14.11 5.55 -3.69
C GLY A 158 -13.18 5.33 -2.51
N ALA A 159 -12.48 4.20 -2.49
CA ALA A 159 -11.56 3.82 -1.43
C ALA A 159 -10.19 3.42 -1.97
N VAL A 160 -9.14 3.64 -1.15
CA VAL A 160 -7.78 3.16 -1.42
C VAL A 160 -7.27 2.40 -0.21
N VAL A 161 -6.91 1.13 -0.42
CA VAL A 161 -6.25 0.27 0.57
C VAL A 161 -4.75 0.37 0.37
N LEU A 162 -4.01 0.79 1.41
CA LEU A 162 -2.62 1.23 1.34
C LEU A 162 -1.70 0.26 2.08
N MET A 163 -0.60 -0.15 1.46
CA MET A 163 0.45 -0.99 2.04
C MET A 163 1.80 -0.27 1.97
N ALA A 164 2.39 0.01 3.12
CA ALA A 164 3.71 0.66 3.19
C ALA A 164 4.85 -0.26 2.74
N GLY A 165 5.94 0.34 2.26
CA GLY A 165 7.20 -0.33 1.99
C GLY A 165 7.96 -0.69 3.26
N GLY A 166 9.15 -1.28 3.08
CA GLY A 166 10.04 -1.65 4.18
C GLY A 166 10.72 -3.01 4.02
N ALA A 167 10.76 -3.55 2.81
CA ALA A 167 11.47 -4.81 2.48
C ALA A 167 11.06 -6.00 3.36
N TYR A 168 9.80 -6.06 3.83
CA TYR A 168 9.29 -7.03 4.80
C TYR A 168 10.04 -7.05 6.15
N GLN A 169 10.76 -5.98 6.47
CA GLN A 169 11.50 -5.81 7.73
C GLN A 169 10.88 -4.77 8.65
N PHE A 170 10.11 -3.86 8.10
CA PHE A 170 9.31 -2.86 8.81
C PHE A 170 8.18 -2.39 7.90
N ARG A 171 7.25 -1.59 8.43
CA ARG A 171 6.22 -0.90 7.67
C ARG A 171 6.49 0.60 7.78
N GLY A 172 6.90 1.24 6.66
CA GLY A 172 7.19 2.67 6.59
C GLY A 172 5.92 3.53 6.58
N ASN A 173 4.92 3.23 7.41
CA ASN A 173 3.61 3.88 7.36
C ASN A 173 3.69 5.40 7.49
N TYR A 174 4.57 5.92 8.34
CA TYR A 174 4.72 7.37 8.55
C TYR A 174 5.46 8.09 7.42
N THR A 175 6.10 7.35 6.52
CA THR A 175 6.77 7.92 5.34
C THR A 175 6.02 7.66 4.05
N ASP A 176 5.30 6.56 3.97
CA ASP A 176 4.60 6.09 2.77
C ASP A 176 3.07 6.28 2.88
N SER A 177 2.43 5.41 3.67
CA SER A 177 0.97 5.27 3.67
C SER A 177 0.25 6.44 4.34
N LEU A 178 0.70 6.91 5.50
CA LEU A 178 -0.01 7.93 6.27
C LEU A 178 -0.03 9.30 5.58
N PRO A 179 1.08 9.85 5.07
CA PRO A 179 1.03 11.12 4.35
C PRO A 179 0.26 10.99 3.02
N THR A 180 0.30 9.83 2.36
CA THR A 180 -0.50 9.56 1.16
C THR A 180 -1.99 9.47 1.50
N ALA A 181 -2.37 8.78 2.58
CA ALA A 181 -3.75 8.74 3.08
C ALA A 181 -4.26 10.15 3.44
N ALA A 182 -3.42 10.96 4.08
CA ALA A 182 -3.75 12.36 4.38
C ALA A 182 -4.07 13.17 3.12
N ALA A 183 -3.29 13.00 2.06
CA ALA A 183 -3.54 13.68 0.79
C ALA A 183 -4.81 13.14 0.07
N LEU A 184 -5.00 11.82 0.03
CA LEU A 184 -6.14 11.19 -0.63
C LEU A 184 -7.47 11.50 0.08
N ARG A 185 -7.50 11.55 1.42
CA ARG A 185 -8.73 11.93 2.15
C ARG A 185 -9.21 13.34 1.82
N GLU A 186 -8.28 14.29 1.59
CA GLU A 186 -8.62 15.65 1.15
C GLU A 186 -9.16 15.66 -0.29
N LEU A 187 -8.76 14.69 -1.11
CA LEU A 187 -9.20 14.54 -2.50
C LEU A 187 -10.50 13.73 -2.63
N GLY A 188 -11.04 13.21 -1.51
CA GLY A 188 -12.33 12.54 -1.46
C GLY A 188 -12.25 11.00 -1.46
N PHE A 189 -11.12 10.40 -1.15
CA PHE A 189 -11.00 8.95 -1.06
C PHE A 189 -10.99 8.48 0.40
N GLN A 190 -11.82 7.48 0.71
CA GLN A 190 -11.70 6.72 1.95
C GLN A 190 -10.39 5.96 1.93
N THR A 191 -9.61 6.00 3.01
CA THR A 191 -8.28 5.36 3.01
C THR A 191 -8.14 4.35 4.13
N PHE A 192 -7.47 3.24 3.84
CA PHE A 192 -7.32 2.10 4.73
C PHE A 192 -5.87 1.63 4.71
N ILE A 193 -5.12 1.88 5.78
CA ILE A 193 -3.71 1.46 5.89
C ILE A 193 -3.67 0.07 6.51
N VAL A 194 -3.07 -0.89 5.80
CA VAL A 194 -2.95 -2.28 6.25
C VAL A 194 -1.58 -2.51 6.85
N ASP A 195 -1.55 -2.84 8.13
CA ASP A 195 -0.38 -3.39 8.80
C ASP A 195 -0.34 -4.90 8.56
N TYR A 196 0.12 -5.28 7.35
CA TYR A 196 0.26 -6.65 6.90
C TYR A 196 1.46 -7.35 7.55
N ARG A 197 1.47 -8.67 7.59
CA ARG A 197 2.53 -9.47 8.23
C ARG A 197 3.89 -9.31 7.55
N LEU A 198 4.94 -9.19 8.38
CA LEU A 198 6.35 -9.12 7.95
C LEU A 198 7.04 -10.48 8.11
N SER A 199 8.32 -10.58 7.71
CA SER A 199 9.13 -11.77 7.99
C SER A 199 9.09 -12.11 9.49
N PRO A 200 8.86 -13.40 9.86
CA PRO A 200 9.06 -14.60 9.05
C PRO A 200 7.84 -15.04 8.23
N TYR A 201 6.74 -14.33 8.30
CA TYR A 201 5.56 -14.65 7.51
C TYR A 201 5.86 -14.50 6.00
N THR A 202 5.13 -15.24 5.19
CA THR A 202 5.32 -15.28 3.74
C THR A 202 4.56 -14.14 3.05
N GLN A 203 4.87 -13.91 1.78
CA GLN A 203 4.18 -12.94 0.95
C GLN A 203 2.70 -13.34 0.76
N GLU A 204 2.43 -14.63 0.68
CA GLU A 204 1.09 -15.22 0.55
C GLU A 204 0.22 -14.95 1.81
N GLU A 205 0.82 -15.06 2.99
CA GLU A 205 0.13 -14.76 4.25
C GLU A 205 -0.24 -13.27 4.36
N GLY A 206 0.68 -12.39 3.95
CA GLY A 206 0.40 -10.96 3.90
C GLY A 206 -0.62 -10.58 2.81
N ALA A 207 -0.71 -11.33 1.70
CA ALA A 207 -1.72 -11.11 0.67
C ALA A 207 -3.14 -11.39 1.18
N LEU A 208 -3.30 -12.40 2.04
CA LEU A 208 -4.58 -12.63 2.73
C LEU A 208 -4.96 -11.48 3.67
N ASP A 209 -3.98 -10.81 4.30
CA ASP A 209 -4.27 -9.64 5.13
C ASP A 209 -4.83 -8.49 4.28
N VAL A 210 -4.28 -8.29 3.07
CA VAL A 210 -4.80 -7.30 2.09
C VAL A 210 -6.19 -7.69 1.63
N ALA A 211 -6.39 -8.96 1.23
CA ALA A 211 -7.70 -9.47 0.81
C ALA A 211 -8.76 -9.24 1.89
N ARG A 212 -8.39 -9.49 3.15
CA ARG A 212 -9.29 -9.29 4.29
C ARG A 212 -9.69 -7.82 4.47
N ALA A 213 -8.74 -6.90 4.30
CA ALA A 213 -9.02 -5.45 4.34
C ALA A 213 -9.93 -5.03 3.20
N VAL A 214 -9.71 -5.50 1.97
CA VAL A 214 -10.58 -5.23 0.82
C VAL A 214 -12.01 -5.73 1.06
N ARG A 215 -12.18 -6.94 1.61
CA ARG A 215 -13.50 -7.46 2.00
C ARG A 215 -14.21 -6.58 3.01
N PHE A 216 -13.48 -6.10 4.02
CA PHE A 216 -14.04 -5.18 5.02
C PHE A 216 -14.54 -3.89 4.37
N VAL A 217 -13.75 -3.27 3.50
CA VAL A 217 -14.13 -2.04 2.81
C VAL A 217 -15.37 -2.28 1.96
N ARG A 218 -15.40 -3.34 1.17
CA ARG A 218 -16.54 -3.68 0.30
C ARG A 218 -17.81 -3.99 1.08
N LYS A 219 -17.72 -4.77 2.17
CA LYS A 219 -18.86 -5.06 3.06
C LYS A 219 -19.48 -3.78 3.63
N ASN A 220 -18.65 -2.77 3.90
CA ASN A 220 -19.06 -1.51 4.52
C ASN A 220 -19.14 -0.33 3.53
N ALA A 221 -19.16 -0.59 2.23
CA ALA A 221 -19.13 0.45 1.20
C ALA A 221 -20.28 1.46 1.35
N GLU A 222 -21.51 0.98 1.61
CA GLU A 222 -22.67 1.83 1.85
C GLU A 222 -22.47 2.77 3.06
N VAL A 223 -21.87 2.27 4.14
CA VAL A 223 -21.58 3.07 5.36
C VAL A 223 -20.53 4.14 5.06
N TYR A 224 -19.51 3.81 4.25
CA TYR A 224 -18.48 4.76 3.82
C TYR A 224 -18.94 5.67 2.67
N GLY A 225 -20.14 5.46 2.13
CA GLY A 225 -20.74 6.29 1.08
C GLY A 225 -20.05 6.15 -0.28
N ILE A 226 -19.51 4.96 -0.58
CA ILE A 226 -18.81 4.63 -1.84
C ILE A 226 -19.53 3.50 -2.57
N ASP A 227 -19.24 3.36 -3.87
CA ASP A 227 -19.60 2.15 -4.61
C ASP A 227 -18.69 0.98 -4.14
N PRO A 228 -19.22 -0.22 -3.88
CA PRO A 228 -18.41 -1.38 -3.52
C PRO A 228 -17.41 -1.79 -4.60
N ASP A 229 -17.58 -1.36 -5.84
CA ASP A 229 -16.65 -1.62 -6.93
C ASP A 229 -15.56 -0.54 -7.05
N ASP A 230 -15.72 0.62 -6.41
CA ASP A 230 -14.75 1.71 -6.43
C ASP A 230 -13.68 1.56 -5.34
N ILE A 231 -12.95 0.44 -5.37
CA ILE A 231 -11.88 0.12 -4.41
C ILE A 231 -10.57 -0.11 -5.16
N ALA A 232 -9.56 0.68 -4.86
CA ALA A 232 -8.18 0.47 -5.33
C ALA A 232 -7.29 -0.11 -4.23
N VAL A 233 -6.25 -0.84 -4.63
CA VAL A 233 -5.13 -1.18 -3.78
C VAL A 233 -3.89 -0.40 -4.21
N MET A 234 -3.11 0.08 -3.27
CA MET A 234 -1.87 0.81 -3.55
C MET A 234 -0.77 0.35 -2.60
N GLY A 235 0.40 0.06 -3.15
CA GLY A 235 1.51 -0.31 -2.31
C GLY A 235 2.82 0.36 -2.72
N PHE A 236 3.67 0.56 -1.71
CA PHE A 236 4.98 1.18 -1.82
C PHE A 236 6.06 0.12 -1.70
N SER A 237 6.99 0.01 -2.65
CA SER A 237 8.10 -0.96 -2.55
C SER A 237 7.57 -2.38 -2.21
N ALA A 238 8.01 -2.97 -1.10
CA ALA A 238 7.49 -4.25 -0.62
C ALA A 238 5.96 -4.29 -0.45
N GLY A 239 5.34 -3.18 -0.07
CA GLY A 239 3.87 -3.06 0.01
C GLY A 239 3.18 -3.17 -1.35
N GLY A 240 3.81 -2.69 -2.44
CA GLY A 240 3.29 -2.87 -3.78
C GLY A 240 3.47 -4.31 -4.29
N ILE A 241 4.56 -4.98 -3.90
CA ILE A 241 4.73 -6.43 -4.15
C ILE A 241 3.61 -7.20 -3.42
N GLN A 242 3.25 -6.76 -2.20
CA GLN A 242 2.17 -7.35 -1.43
C GLN A 242 0.81 -7.14 -2.09
N ALA A 243 0.54 -5.93 -2.63
CA ALA A 243 -0.64 -5.65 -3.44
C ALA A 243 -0.68 -6.53 -4.70
N GLY A 244 0.46 -6.72 -5.35
CA GLY A 244 0.59 -7.56 -6.54
C GLY A 244 0.29 -9.04 -6.25
N GLU A 245 0.78 -9.58 -5.13
CA GLU A 245 0.48 -10.96 -4.74
C GLU A 245 -1.01 -11.17 -4.46
N PHE A 246 -1.64 -10.19 -3.80
CA PHE A 246 -3.08 -10.19 -3.59
C PHE A 246 -3.82 -10.27 -4.94
N LEU A 247 -3.52 -9.37 -5.89
CA LEU A 247 -4.19 -9.28 -7.18
C LEU A 247 -3.93 -10.48 -8.09
N MET A 248 -2.82 -11.18 -7.90
CA MET A 248 -2.47 -12.34 -8.73
C MET A 248 -3.06 -13.66 -8.23
N HIS A 249 -3.22 -13.81 -6.90
CA HIS A 249 -3.43 -15.14 -6.33
C HIS A 249 -4.38 -15.19 -5.13
N TYR A 250 -4.74 -14.05 -4.53
CA TYR A 250 -5.52 -13.99 -3.28
C TYR A 250 -6.74 -13.08 -3.35
N ASP A 251 -7.13 -12.70 -4.54
CA ASP A 251 -8.36 -11.95 -4.79
C ASP A 251 -9.62 -12.84 -4.84
N GLU A 252 -10.72 -12.27 -5.22
CA GLU A 252 -12.04 -12.90 -5.35
C GLU A 252 -12.48 -13.72 -4.14
N ASP A 253 -12.67 -15.02 -4.26
CA ASP A 253 -13.18 -15.93 -3.24
C ASP A 253 -12.08 -16.66 -2.46
N VAL A 254 -10.80 -16.36 -2.71
CA VAL A 254 -9.67 -17.00 -2.01
C VAL A 254 -9.64 -16.56 -0.55
N THR A 255 -9.83 -17.49 0.37
CA THR A 255 -9.89 -17.23 1.82
C THR A 255 -8.71 -17.82 2.57
N GLY A 256 -8.64 -17.61 3.89
CA GLY A 256 -7.61 -18.18 4.77
C GLY A 256 -7.46 -19.70 4.67
N THR A 257 -8.52 -20.42 4.26
CA THR A 257 -8.47 -21.88 4.05
C THR A 257 -7.51 -22.32 2.95
N ALA A 258 -7.13 -21.41 2.04
CA ALA A 258 -6.15 -21.69 0.99
C ALA A 258 -4.74 -21.95 1.56
N LEU A 259 -4.41 -21.33 2.69
CA LEU A 259 -3.11 -21.48 3.36
C LEU A 259 -3.18 -22.30 4.65
N ASP A 260 -4.30 -22.25 5.35
CA ASP A 260 -4.46 -22.89 6.65
C ASP A 260 -5.78 -23.66 6.73
N SER A 261 -5.68 -24.99 6.69
CA SER A 261 -6.85 -25.88 6.78
C SER A 261 -7.54 -25.83 8.16
N THR A 262 -6.94 -25.21 9.17
CA THR A 262 -7.52 -25.04 10.52
C THR A 262 -8.22 -23.70 10.67
N TYR A 263 -8.08 -22.80 9.73
CA TYR A 263 -8.78 -21.53 9.70
C TYR A 263 -10.30 -21.76 9.62
N VAL A 264 -11.04 -21.02 10.42
CA VAL A 264 -12.50 -21.05 10.44
C VAL A 264 -13.05 -19.81 9.74
N PRO A 265 -13.61 -19.95 8.52
CA PRO A 265 -14.19 -18.82 7.79
C PRO A 265 -15.31 -18.12 8.55
N ASP A 266 -15.47 -16.83 8.32
CA ASP A 266 -16.48 -15.99 8.93
C ASP A 266 -17.27 -15.18 7.88
N GLU A 267 -18.08 -14.20 8.31
CA GLU A 267 -18.94 -13.43 7.42
C GLU A 267 -18.19 -12.63 6.35
N LEU A 268 -16.94 -12.19 6.60
CA LEU A 268 -16.15 -11.46 5.60
C LEU A 268 -15.66 -12.38 4.49
N ASP A 269 -15.46 -13.67 4.77
CA ASP A 269 -15.03 -14.62 3.75
C ASP A 269 -16.10 -14.90 2.68
N ALA A 270 -17.35 -14.52 2.95
CA ALA A 270 -18.43 -14.56 1.96
C ALA A 270 -18.44 -13.34 1.01
N VAL A 271 -17.61 -12.34 1.26
CA VAL A 271 -17.47 -11.14 0.42
C VAL A 271 -16.29 -11.34 -0.54
N LEU A 272 -16.48 -11.03 -1.82
CA LEU A 272 -15.38 -11.11 -2.79
C LEU A 272 -14.31 -10.02 -2.51
N ALA A 273 -13.05 -10.39 -2.71
CA ALA A 273 -11.91 -9.50 -2.48
C ALA A 273 -11.24 -9.13 -3.81
N TYR A 274 -11.83 -8.24 -4.60
CA TYR A 274 -11.17 -7.71 -5.81
C TYR A 274 -10.95 -6.21 -5.70
N ALA A 275 -10.06 -5.67 -6.52
CA ALA A 275 -9.81 -4.25 -6.62
C ALA A 275 -9.95 -3.80 -8.09
N SER A 276 -10.57 -2.64 -8.30
CA SER A 276 -10.82 -2.07 -9.63
C SER A 276 -9.65 -1.25 -10.17
N ALA A 277 -8.64 -0.99 -9.34
CA ALA A 277 -7.42 -0.31 -9.73
C ALA A 277 -6.25 -0.70 -8.81
N ALA A 278 -5.03 -0.63 -9.36
CA ALA A 278 -3.79 -0.85 -8.61
C ALA A 278 -2.84 0.35 -8.71
N GLY A 279 -2.15 0.68 -7.61
CA GLY A 279 -1.06 1.65 -7.56
C GLY A 279 0.27 0.98 -7.18
N MET A 280 1.25 1.01 -8.09
CA MET A 280 2.60 0.47 -7.89
C MET A 280 3.58 1.63 -7.68
N ILE A 281 3.80 2.01 -6.43
CA ILE A 281 4.66 3.14 -6.08
C ILE A 281 6.08 2.61 -5.82
N TYR A 282 7.01 2.94 -6.69
CA TYR A 282 8.36 2.32 -6.77
C TYR A 282 8.32 0.80 -6.51
N SER A 283 7.36 0.14 -7.20
CA SER A 283 7.09 -1.28 -7.03
C SER A 283 6.63 -1.94 -8.35
N PHE A 284 6.41 -3.24 -8.29
CA PHE A 284 6.03 -4.09 -9.42
C PHE A 284 5.32 -5.37 -8.95
N TYR A 285 4.67 -6.07 -9.86
CA TYR A 285 4.22 -7.45 -9.66
C TYR A 285 5.41 -8.41 -9.65
N GLY A 286 5.54 -9.26 -8.66
CA GLY A 286 6.63 -10.21 -8.53
C GLY A 286 7.02 -10.52 -7.09
N ARG A 287 8.32 -10.71 -6.87
CA ARG A 287 8.90 -10.98 -5.55
C ARG A 287 9.84 -9.86 -5.15
N LEU A 288 10.21 -9.80 -3.88
CA LEU A 288 11.13 -8.77 -3.39
C LEU A 288 12.39 -8.66 -4.28
N SER A 289 12.64 -7.46 -4.80
CA SER A 289 13.75 -7.13 -5.69
C SER A 289 13.71 -7.74 -7.10
N VAL A 290 12.65 -8.50 -7.45
CA VAL A 290 12.53 -9.15 -8.77
C VAL A 290 11.11 -8.98 -9.33
N GLY A 291 10.96 -8.04 -10.27
CA GLY A 291 9.73 -7.90 -11.04
C GLY A 291 9.54 -9.06 -12.02
N ASN A 292 8.32 -9.54 -12.17
CA ASN A 292 7.99 -10.56 -13.16
C ASN A 292 7.69 -9.89 -14.51
N MET A 293 8.37 -10.31 -15.57
CA MET A 293 8.22 -9.79 -16.93
C MET A 293 7.57 -10.82 -17.87
N ASP A 294 7.14 -11.97 -17.35
CA ASP A 294 6.46 -12.99 -18.14
C ASP A 294 4.98 -12.63 -18.28
N ALA A 295 4.60 -12.22 -19.50
CA ALA A 295 3.22 -11.86 -19.81
C ALA A 295 2.25 -13.03 -19.60
N SER A 296 2.72 -14.29 -19.76
CA SER A 296 1.88 -15.47 -19.54
C SER A 296 1.56 -15.63 -18.06
N TRP A 297 2.54 -15.41 -17.18
CA TRP A 297 2.33 -15.42 -15.74
C TRP A 297 1.45 -14.25 -15.28
N LEU A 298 1.69 -13.05 -15.80
CA LEU A 298 0.86 -11.88 -15.48
C LEU A 298 -0.60 -12.03 -15.94
N ALA A 299 -0.83 -12.82 -17.00
CA ALA A 299 -2.16 -13.12 -17.51
C ALA A 299 -2.91 -14.20 -16.69
N GLU A 300 -2.27 -14.86 -15.72
CA GLU A 300 -2.94 -15.77 -14.79
C GLU A 300 -3.80 -15.01 -13.76
N GLY A 301 -3.43 -13.74 -13.46
CA GLY A 301 -4.25 -12.84 -12.65
C GLY A 301 -5.15 -11.98 -13.53
N ASP A 302 -6.36 -11.67 -13.06
CA ASP A 302 -7.25 -10.68 -13.69
C ASP A 302 -6.84 -9.27 -13.25
N LEU A 303 -5.67 -8.82 -13.75
CA LEU A 303 -5.05 -7.59 -13.29
C LEU A 303 -5.89 -6.35 -13.65
N PRO A 304 -6.23 -5.50 -12.67
CA PRO A 304 -6.96 -4.28 -12.91
C PRO A 304 -6.10 -3.21 -13.61
N PRO A 305 -6.70 -2.12 -14.09
CA PRO A 305 -5.98 -0.91 -14.46
C PRO A 305 -4.89 -0.58 -13.43
N THR A 306 -3.65 -0.36 -13.89
CA THR A 306 -2.49 -0.22 -12.99
C THR A 306 -1.75 1.08 -13.23
N PHE A 307 -1.47 1.82 -12.16
CA PHE A 307 -0.74 3.09 -12.18
C PHE A 307 0.63 2.94 -11.52
N TYR A 308 1.68 3.35 -12.24
CA TYR A 308 3.06 3.29 -11.76
C TYR A 308 3.59 4.67 -11.39
N VAL A 309 4.30 4.78 -10.25
CA VAL A 309 5.09 5.97 -9.91
C VAL A 309 6.49 5.52 -9.49
N TYR A 310 7.52 6.03 -10.14
CA TYR A 310 8.89 5.65 -9.84
C TYR A 310 9.90 6.74 -10.22
N GLY A 311 11.05 6.71 -9.55
CA GLY A 311 12.13 7.67 -9.78
C GLY A 311 13.17 7.15 -10.77
N THR A 312 13.84 8.06 -11.52
CA THR A 312 14.88 7.68 -12.48
C THR A 312 16.19 7.24 -11.84
N GLU A 313 16.42 7.59 -10.55
CA GLU A 313 17.59 7.15 -9.77
C GLU A 313 17.29 5.91 -8.90
N ASP A 314 16.09 5.33 -9.04
CA ASP A 314 15.73 4.10 -8.36
C ASP A 314 16.56 2.92 -8.93
N PRO A 315 17.17 2.05 -8.07
CA PRO A 315 17.92 0.89 -8.55
C PRO A 315 17.08 -0.11 -9.35
N PHE A 316 15.74 -0.08 -9.19
CA PHE A 316 14.80 -0.93 -9.92
C PHE A 316 14.15 -0.25 -11.12
N TYR A 317 14.56 0.97 -11.47
CA TYR A 317 13.99 1.80 -12.53
C TYR A 317 13.70 1.01 -13.82
N ARG A 318 14.67 0.22 -14.30
CA ARG A 318 14.49 -0.59 -15.52
C ARG A 318 13.43 -1.67 -15.38
N GLN A 319 13.29 -2.25 -14.21
CA GLN A 319 12.26 -3.27 -13.97
C GLN A 319 10.86 -2.63 -13.98
N PHE A 320 10.71 -1.44 -13.43
CA PHE A 320 9.43 -0.71 -13.49
C PHE A 320 9.03 -0.41 -14.92
N GLN A 321 9.96 0.11 -15.73
CA GLN A 321 9.72 0.41 -17.14
C GLN A 321 9.32 -0.85 -17.91
N GLN A 322 10.12 -1.91 -17.81
CA GLN A 322 9.87 -3.16 -18.52
C GLN A 322 8.51 -3.76 -18.16
N GLN A 323 8.15 -3.76 -16.88
CA GLN A 323 6.87 -4.32 -16.47
C GLN A 323 5.70 -3.43 -16.91
N TYR A 324 5.83 -2.11 -16.83
CA TYR A 324 4.85 -1.19 -17.40
C TYR A 324 4.61 -1.50 -18.89
N ASP A 325 5.68 -1.67 -19.67
CA ASP A 325 5.58 -1.98 -21.11
C ASP A 325 4.91 -3.34 -21.37
N VAL A 326 5.23 -4.35 -20.56
CA VAL A 326 4.60 -5.68 -20.64
C VAL A 326 3.11 -5.58 -20.35
N ILE A 327 2.71 -5.00 -19.24
CA ILE A 327 1.29 -4.91 -18.82
C ILE A 327 0.49 -4.05 -19.79
N SER A 328 1.05 -2.92 -20.25
CA SER A 328 0.44 -2.10 -21.29
C SER A 328 0.27 -2.87 -22.59
N GLY A 329 1.30 -3.68 -22.97
CA GLY A 329 1.26 -4.55 -24.15
C GLY A 329 0.22 -5.68 -24.07
N MET A 330 -0.20 -6.07 -22.86
CA MET A 330 -1.29 -7.01 -22.64
C MET A 330 -2.69 -6.37 -22.84
N GLY A 331 -2.75 -5.05 -23.05
CA GLY A 331 -4.00 -4.31 -23.23
C GLY A 331 -4.66 -3.88 -21.92
N ILE A 332 -3.99 -4.05 -20.78
CA ILE A 332 -4.43 -3.54 -19.48
C ILE A 332 -4.23 -2.02 -19.47
N SER A 333 -5.25 -1.27 -19.03
CA SER A 333 -5.14 0.19 -18.89
C SER A 333 -4.03 0.54 -17.90
N THR A 334 -3.07 1.34 -18.32
CA THR A 334 -1.93 1.72 -17.49
C THR A 334 -1.73 3.23 -17.48
N GLY A 335 -1.39 3.76 -16.29
CA GLY A 335 -0.90 5.12 -16.13
C GLY A 335 0.50 5.10 -15.53
N ARG A 336 1.29 6.15 -15.75
CA ARG A 336 2.59 6.27 -15.07
C ARG A 336 3.01 7.71 -14.84
N ILE A 337 3.76 7.89 -13.76
CA ILE A 337 4.54 9.10 -13.48
C ILE A 337 5.99 8.70 -13.24
N VAL A 338 6.89 9.35 -13.96
CA VAL A 338 8.33 9.16 -13.78
C VAL A 338 8.91 10.42 -13.13
N LEU A 339 9.46 10.26 -11.94
CA LEU A 339 10.04 11.36 -11.17
C LEU A 339 11.53 11.49 -11.48
N ASN A 340 11.89 12.50 -12.29
CA ASN A 340 13.27 12.70 -12.73
C ASN A 340 14.20 13.07 -11.56
N GLY A 341 15.31 12.33 -11.40
CA GLY A 341 16.29 12.53 -10.32
C GLY A 341 15.84 12.03 -8.95
N TRP A 342 14.72 11.28 -8.85
CA TRP A 342 14.24 10.75 -7.59
C TRP A 342 14.75 9.32 -7.37
N PRO A 343 15.22 9.00 -6.14
CA PRO A 343 15.64 7.67 -5.76
C PRO A 343 14.43 6.82 -5.31
N HIS A 344 14.70 5.59 -4.86
CA HIS A 344 13.73 4.72 -4.17
C HIS A 344 13.27 5.32 -2.84
N GLY A 345 12.01 5.10 -2.43
CA GLY A 345 11.52 5.42 -1.09
C GLY A 345 11.11 6.88 -0.90
N PHE A 346 10.61 7.55 -1.92
CA PHE A 346 10.17 8.95 -1.84
C PHE A 346 8.80 9.15 -1.16
N GLY A 347 8.08 8.07 -0.83
CA GLY A 347 6.77 8.16 -0.17
C GLY A 347 5.75 8.99 -0.97
N SER A 348 5.10 9.93 -0.30
CA SER A 348 4.13 10.87 -0.93
C SER A 348 4.78 12.09 -1.58
N ASP A 349 6.10 12.22 -1.52
CA ASP A 349 6.82 13.35 -2.12
C ASP A 349 6.74 13.32 -3.65
N GLY A 350 7.01 14.45 -4.30
CA GLY A 350 7.00 14.58 -5.76
C GLY A 350 5.66 14.98 -6.36
N GLY A 351 4.61 15.20 -5.56
CA GLY A 351 3.34 15.80 -6.00
C GLY A 351 2.42 14.87 -6.79
N TRP A 352 2.77 13.60 -6.96
CA TRP A 352 2.09 12.61 -7.81
C TRP A 352 0.71 12.19 -7.30
N VAL A 353 0.42 12.33 -5.99
CA VAL A 353 -0.80 11.79 -5.35
C VAL A 353 -2.07 12.38 -5.98
N LYS A 354 -2.07 13.67 -6.33
CA LYS A 354 -3.22 14.31 -6.97
C LYS A 354 -3.48 13.80 -8.40
N ASP A 355 -2.42 13.47 -9.14
CA ASP A 355 -2.55 12.96 -10.50
C ASP A 355 -3.01 11.49 -10.47
N TYR A 356 -2.53 10.71 -9.49
CA TYR A 356 -3.07 9.39 -9.21
C TYR A 356 -4.56 9.44 -8.84
N ALA A 357 -4.96 10.36 -7.96
CA ALA A 357 -6.35 10.55 -7.58
C ALA A 357 -7.23 10.93 -8.78
N ALA A 358 -6.76 11.83 -9.65
CA ALA A 358 -7.45 12.20 -10.88
C ALA A 358 -7.57 11.00 -11.85
N TRP A 359 -6.54 10.15 -11.94
CA TRP A 359 -6.60 8.92 -12.72
C TRP A 359 -7.62 7.93 -12.13
N LEU A 360 -7.66 7.74 -10.81
CA LEU A 360 -8.68 6.91 -10.16
C LEU A 360 -10.11 7.36 -10.50
N GLU A 361 -10.36 8.68 -10.56
CA GLU A 361 -11.67 9.22 -10.95
C GLU A 361 -12.05 8.86 -12.39
N THR A 362 -11.11 8.47 -13.24
CA THR A 362 -11.40 7.96 -14.59
C THR A 362 -11.69 6.46 -14.62
N ILE A 363 -11.33 5.74 -13.57
CA ILE A 363 -11.57 4.29 -13.41
C ILE A 363 -12.86 4.06 -12.62
N PHE A 364 -13.05 4.82 -11.55
CA PHE A 364 -14.25 4.81 -10.70
C PHE A 364 -15.33 5.68 -11.36
N ALA A 365 -16.20 5.10 -12.13
CA ALA A 365 -17.20 5.83 -12.94
C ALA A 365 -18.64 5.47 -12.58
#